data_853b447841ef284e89f748a1b8bdb9f2
#
_entry.id   853b447841ef284e89f748a1b8bdb9f2
#
_cell.length_a   1.000
_cell.length_b   1.000
_cell.length_c   1.000
_cell.angle_alpha   90.00
_cell.angle_beta   90.00
_cell.angle_gamma   90.00
#
_symmetry.space_group_name_H-M   'P 1'
#
loop_
_entity.id
_entity.type
_entity.pdbx_description
1 polymer ?
#
loop_
_entity_poly.entity_id
_entity_poly.type
_entity_poly.pdbx_seq_one_letter_code
_entity_poly.pdbx_strand_id
1 'polypeptide(L)'
;MTLRIHALYHVDFEELNHIKQLADNRGHRITVTRFYENDPLPAQDSFDWLIIMGGPMSIHDENDFPWLTDEKAFIQQSISDGKTVIGVCLGAQLIADSLGAKVAPSGIKEVGWLPIQLTKQGLEHPLLTDLPKDEFTVFHWHGDGFDCPKGATPIATSHAWANQGFIYQTPKHKELGTWVMGWQCHFEVTEKSMIDMVAHGQDYIQDAIIDYPDSVQSGNEIIALGDKYIKDNNAWLSTMLNNLAR
;
A
#
# COMPACT_ATOMS: atom_id res chain seq x y z
N MET A 1 16.68 -5.49 -16.55
CA MET A 1 15.57 -5.28 -17.53
C MET A 1 14.86 -3.99 -17.16
N THR A 2 14.44 -3.18 -18.13
CA THR A 2 13.63 -1.98 -17.86
C THR A 2 12.18 -2.39 -17.70
N LEU A 3 11.61 -2.15 -16.50
CA LEU A 3 10.20 -2.43 -16.23
C LEU A 3 9.31 -1.28 -16.75
N ARG A 4 8.08 -1.65 -17.16
CA ARG A 4 6.98 -0.73 -17.43
C ARG A 4 6.06 -0.79 -16.21
N ILE A 5 6.03 0.28 -15.44
CA ILE A 5 5.23 0.40 -14.21
C ILE A 5 4.03 1.27 -14.53
N HIS A 6 2.84 0.82 -14.17
CA HIS A 6 1.64 1.64 -14.19
C HIS A 6 1.15 1.87 -12.77
N ALA A 7 0.88 3.13 -12.42
CA ALA A 7 0.38 3.50 -11.11
C ALA A 7 -1.05 4.03 -11.18
N LEU A 8 -1.87 3.67 -10.20
CA LEU A 8 -3.23 4.18 -10.00
C LEU A 8 -3.22 5.16 -8.84
N TYR A 9 -3.65 6.40 -9.09
CA TYR A 9 -3.72 7.49 -8.10
C TYR A 9 -5.16 7.92 -7.88
N HIS A 10 -5.55 7.99 -6.62
CA HIS A 10 -6.90 8.34 -6.19
C HIS A 10 -7.02 9.81 -5.79
N VAL A 11 -5.91 10.40 -5.33
CA VAL A 11 -5.75 11.82 -4.94
C VAL A 11 -4.37 12.32 -5.34
N ASP A 12 -4.17 13.63 -5.36
CA ASP A 12 -2.95 14.27 -5.84
C ASP A 12 -1.82 14.34 -4.80
N PHE A 13 -2.09 14.00 -3.54
CA PHE A 13 -1.11 14.00 -2.46
C PHE A 13 -0.64 12.59 -2.03
N GLU A 14 -1.23 11.50 -2.58
CA GLU A 14 -0.82 10.10 -2.34
C GLU A 14 -0.27 9.47 -3.62
N GLU A 15 0.88 9.95 -4.08
CA GLU A 15 1.59 9.46 -5.26
C GLU A 15 2.61 8.34 -4.90
N LEU A 16 3.33 7.83 -5.91
CA LEU A 16 4.38 6.81 -5.75
C LEU A 16 5.55 7.21 -4.82
N ASN A 17 5.76 8.49 -4.58
CA ASN A 17 6.76 9.02 -3.65
C ASN A 17 8.15 8.36 -3.82
N HIS A 18 8.66 7.64 -2.80
CA HIS A 18 9.94 6.96 -2.86
C HIS A 18 9.98 5.85 -3.93
N ILE A 19 8.88 5.21 -4.24
CA ILE A 19 8.79 4.22 -5.34
C ILE A 19 9.17 4.86 -6.67
N LYS A 20 8.70 6.11 -6.91
CA LYS A 20 9.05 6.86 -8.13
C LYS A 20 10.54 7.12 -8.21
N GLN A 21 11.16 7.56 -7.10
CA GLN A 21 12.60 7.81 -7.06
C GLN A 21 13.41 6.55 -7.40
N LEU A 22 12.99 5.39 -6.86
CA LEU A 22 13.63 4.10 -7.16
C LEU A 22 13.48 3.70 -8.62
N ALA A 23 12.28 3.85 -9.18
CA ALA A 23 12.00 3.52 -10.56
C ALA A 23 12.80 4.41 -11.53
N ASP A 24 12.84 5.72 -11.28
CA ASP A 24 13.60 6.68 -12.08
C ASP A 24 15.12 6.37 -12.04
N ASN A 25 15.66 6.09 -10.84
CA ASN A 25 17.06 5.75 -10.65
C ASN A 25 17.50 4.47 -11.40
N ARG A 26 16.54 3.58 -11.70
CA ARG A 26 16.76 2.33 -12.44
C ARG A 26 16.40 2.41 -13.92
N GLY A 27 15.94 3.57 -14.37
CA GLY A 27 15.51 3.78 -15.76
C GLY A 27 14.25 2.99 -16.12
N HIS A 28 13.36 2.72 -15.14
CA HIS A 28 12.05 2.15 -15.39
C HIS A 28 11.13 3.20 -16.04
N ARG A 29 10.11 2.73 -16.76
CA ARG A 29 9.10 3.61 -17.35
C ARG A 29 7.89 3.63 -16.45
N ILE A 30 7.42 4.82 -16.07
CA ILE A 30 6.22 5.01 -15.27
C ILE A 30 5.16 5.66 -16.13
N THR A 31 3.95 5.11 -16.07
CA THR A 31 2.70 5.71 -16.54
C THR A 31 1.71 5.75 -15.38
N VAL A 32 0.76 6.68 -15.42
CA VAL A 32 -0.17 6.92 -14.32
C VAL A 32 -1.60 7.07 -14.86
N THR A 33 -2.57 6.51 -14.14
CA THR A 33 -3.99 6.88 -14.22
C THR A 33 -4.33 7.70 -12.98
N ARG A 34 -4.81 8.92 -13.15
CA ARG A 34 -5.31 9.80 -12.11
C ARG A 34 -6.83 9.82 -12.17
N PHE A 35 -7.46 9.07 -11.28
CA PHE A 35 -8.93 8.98 -11.29
C PHE A 35 -9.60 10.33 -11.03
N TYR A 36 -8.98 11.19 -10.23
CA TYR A 36 -9.44 12.56 -9.96
C TYR A 36 -9.32 13.51 -11.17
N GLU A 37 -8.53 13.15 -12.18
CA GLU A 37 -8.45 13.86 -13.48
C GLU A 37 -9.27 13.16 -14.58
N ASN A 38 -9.96 12.06 -14.25
CA ASN A 38 -10.67 11.20 -15.20
C ASN A 38 -9.76 10.58 -16.26
N ASP A 39 -8.50 10.30 -15.94
CA ASP A 39 -7.60 9.56 -16.83
C ASP A 39 -8.17 8.16 -17.11
N PRO A 40 -8.09 7.65 -18.34
CA PRO A 40 -8.54 6.30 -18.64
C PRO A 40 -7.56 5.24 -18.12
N LEU A 41 -8.08 4.06 -17.80
CA LEU A 41 -7.26 2.89 -17.53
C LEU A 41 -6.52 2.46 -18.81
N PRO A 42 -5.26 2.00 -18.71
CA PRO A 42 -4.46 1.58 -19.86
C PRO A 42 -4.84 0.17 -20.32
N ALA A 43 -4.36 -0.21 -21.51
CA ALA A 43 -4.45 -1.60 -21.93
C ALA A 43 -3.58 -2.51 -21.03
N GLN A 44 -4.05 -3.72 -20.74
CA GLN A 44 -3.37 -4.69 -19.85
C GLN A 44 -1.97 -5.09 -20.34
N ASP A 45 -1.68 -5.06 -21.61
CA ASP A 45 -0.37 -5.41 -22.19
C ASP A 45 0.65 -4.26 -22.19
N SER A 46 0.25 -3.07 -21.73
CA SER A 46 1.09 -1.86 -21.73
C SER A 46 2.08 -1.77 -20.56
N PHE A 47 1.91 -2.57 -19.49
CA PHE A 47 2.73 -2.54 -18.29
C PHE A 47 3.09 -3.95 -17.79
N ASP A 48 4.13 -4.03 -16.98
CA ASP A 48 4.61 -5.25 -16.32
C ASP A 48 4.21 -5.29 -14.85
N TRP A 49 4.26 -4.13 -14.16
CA TRP A 49 3.86 -3.94 -12.78
C TRP A 49 2.70 -2.96 -12.67
N LEU A 50 1.72 -3.31 -11.83
CA LEU A 50 0.64 -2.41 -11.41
C LEU A 50 0.86 -2.02 -9.94
N ILE A 51 0.88 -0.71 -9.65
CA ILE A 51 0.99 -0.19 -8.29
C ILE A 51 -0.26 0.63 -7.99
N ILE A 52 -1.01 0.24 -6.96
CA ILE A 52 -2.25 0.90 -6.54
C ILE A 52 -1.94 1.66 -5.25
N MET A 53 -2.08 2.97 -5.30
CA MET A 53 -1.76 3.83 -4.16
C MET A 53 -2.92 3.96 -3.18
N GLY A 54 -2.70 4.71 -2.10
CA GLY A 54 -3.69 5.03 -1.10
C GLY A 54 -4.74 6.06 -1.56
N GLY A 55 -5.65 6.37 -0.66
CA GLY A 55 -6.69 7.37 -0.86
C GLY A 55 -7.67 7.40 0.31
N PRO A 56 -8.41 8.51 0.50
CA PRO A 56 -9.30 8.72 1.63
C PRO A 56 -10.66 8.02 1.52
N MET A 57 -11.00 7.48 0.33
CA MET A 57 -12.28 6.81 0.10
C MET A 57 -12.28 5.38 0.63
N SER A 58 -13.46 4.86 0.95
CA SER A 58 -13.66 3.43 1.16
C SER A 58 -13.74 2.69 -0.18
N ILE A 59 -13.38 1.42 -0.18
CA ILE A 59 -13.62 0.54 -1.35
C ILE A 59 -15.11 0.39 -1.68
N HIS A 60 -16.01 0.79 -0.80
CA HIS A 60 -17.47 0.69 -0.94
C HIS A 60 -18.13 2.00 -1.42
N ASP A 61 -17.33 3.02 -1.75
CA ASP A 61 -17.82 4.34 -2.16
C ASP A 61 -18.08 4.44 -3.68
N GLU A 62 -18.49 3.34 -4.34
CA GLU A 62 -18.75 3.30 -5.80
C GLU A 62 -19.86 4.28 -6.23
N ASN A 63 -20.75 4.68 -5.33
CA ASN A 63 -21.78 5.68 -5.64
C ASN A 63 -21.17 7.08 -5.82
N ASP A 64 -20.16 7.42 -5.03
CA ASP A 64 -19.48 8.71 -5.06
C ASP A 64 -18.29 8.70 -6.03
N PHE A 65 -17.66 7.53 -6.18
CA PHE A 65 -16.50 7.28 -7.03
C PHE A 65 -16.79 6.11 -8.01
N PRO A 66 -17.57 6.33 -9.08
CA PRO A 66 -17.99 5.25 -10.00
C PRO A 66 -16.83 4.48 -10.65
N TRP A 67 -15.67 5.12 -10.81
CA TRP A 67 -14.45 4.49 -11.35
C TRP A 67 -13.91 3.34 -10.48
N LEU A 68 -14.29 3.26 -9.19
CA LEU A 68 -13.90 2.13 -8.31
C LEU A 68 -14.35 0.77 -8.87
N THR A 69 -15.52 0.72 -9.54
CA THR A 69 -16.01 -0.50 -10.17
C THR A 69 -15.07 -0.97 -11.29
N ASP A 70 -14.66 -0.04 -12.17
CA ASP A 70 -13.76 -0.34 -13.28
C ASP A 70 -12.35 -0.68 -12.76
N GLU A 71 -11.89 0.01 -11.73
CA GLU A 71 -10.60 -0.24 -11.10
C GLU A 71 -10.54 -1.64 -10.48
N LYS A 72 -11.54 -2.06 -9.71
CA LYS A 72 -11.61 -3.42 -9.14
C LYS A 72 -11.54 -4.48 -10.23
N ALA A 73 -12.29 -4.30 -11.32
CA ALA A 73 -12.25 -5.20 -12.47
C ALA A 73 -10.85 -5.22 -13.13
N PHE A 74 -10.21 -4.06 -13.25
CA PHE A 74 -8.87 -3.92 -13.81
C PHE A 74 -7.80 -4.60 -12.95
N ILE A 75 -7.88 -4.46 -11.62
CA ILE A 75 -7.01 -5.14 -10.66
C ILE A 75 -7.18 -6.66 -10.77
N GLN A 76 -8.42 -7.14 -10.78
CA GLN A 76 -8.72 -8.56 -10.90
C GLN A 76 -8.16 -9.15 -12.21
N GLN A 77 -8.29 -8.42 -13.33
CA GLN A 77 -7.72 -8.84 -14.61
C GLN A 77 -6.18 -8.87 -14.54
N SER A 78 -5.55 -7.85 -13.96
CA SER A 78 -4.08 -7.78 -13.82
C SER A 78 -3.53 -8.96 -13.01
N ILE A 79 -4.21 -9.33 -11.91
CA ILE A 79 -3.88 -10.51 -11.11
C ILE A 79 -4.05 -11.80 -11.94
N SER A 80 -5.16 -11.92 -12.67
CA SER A 80 -5.44 -13.09 -13.53
C SER A 80 -4.42 -13.24 -14.66
N ASP A 81 -3.91 -12.13 -15.16
CA ASP A 81 -2.85 -12.09 -16.19
C ASP A 81 -1.46 -12.41 -15.64
N GLY A 82 -1.33 -12.57 -14.33
CA GLY A 82 -0.07 -12.93 -13.68
C GLY A 82 0.92 -11.77 -13.59
N LYS A 83 0.44 -10.54 -13.54
CA LYS A 83 1.30 -9.35 -13.38
C LYS A 83 1.76 -9.20 -11.94
N THR A 84 2.88 -8.53 -11.72
CA THR A 84 3.20 -8.05 -10.38
C THR A 84 2.23 -6.92 -10.02
N VAL A 85 1.50 -7.10 -8.91
CA VAL A 85 0.51 -6.13 -8.42
C VAL A 85 0.84 -5.77 -6.98
N ILE A 86 1.03 -4.48 -6.71
CA ILE A 86 1.41 -3.96 -5.40
C ILE A 86 0.36 -2.95 -4.96
N GLY A 87 -0.18 -3.11 -3.76
CA GLY A 87 -1.14 -2.18 -3.17
C GLY A 87 -0.62 -1.56 -1.88
N VAL A 88 -0.86 -0.26 -1.72
CA VAL A 88 -0.56 0.52 -0.51
C VAL A 88 -1.87 1.06 0.04
N CYS A 89 -2.14 0.84 1.32
CA CYS A 89 -3.31 1.32 2.06
C CYS A 89 -4.64 0.95 1.34
N LEU A 90 -5.37 1.90 0.78
CA LEU A 90 -6.56 1.63 -0.05
C LEU A 90 -6.25 0.64 -1.18
N GLY A 91 -5.10 0.75 -1.83
CA GLY A 91 -4.68 -0.18 -2.88
C GLY A 91 -4.55 -1.63 -2.37
N ALA A 92 -4.08 -1.84 -1.15
CA ALA A 92 -4.03 -3.18 -0.53
C ALA A 92 -5.44 -3.71 -0.23
N GLN A 93 -6.35 -2.84 0.21
CA GLN A 93 -7.76 -3.17 0.44
C GLN A 93 -8.47 -3.56 -0.85
N LEU A 94 -8.25 -2.82 -1.95
CA LEU A 94 -8.79 -3.12 -3.28
C LEU A 94 -8.28 -4.47 -3.83
N ILE A 95 -6.99 -4.78 -3.62
CA ILE A 95 -6.43 -6.10 -3.97
C ILE A 95 -7.09 -7.20 -3.12
N ALA A 96 -7.21 -6.98 -1.80
CA ALA A 96 -7.82 -7.96 -0.91
C ALA A 96 -9.29 -8.26 -1.29
N ASP A 97 -10.08 -7.22 -1.58
CA ASP A 97 -11.45 -7.33 -2.08
C ASP A 97 -11.51 -8.08 -3.42
N SER A 98 -10.63 -7.74 -4.37
CA SER A 98 -10.52 -8.43 -5.67
C SER A 98 -10.17 -9.91 -5.54
N LEU A 99 -9.55 -10.32 -4.45
CA LEU A 99 -9.25 -11.71 -4.09
C LEU A 99 -10.36 -12.35 -3.22
N GLY A 100 -11.48 -11.64 -2.98
CA GLY A 100 -12.65 -12.11 -2.25
C GLY A 100 -12.50 -12.04 -0.71
N ALA A 101 -11.56 -11.28 -0.19
CA ALA A 101 -11.44 -11.02 1.24
C ALA A 101 -12.39 -9.89 1.66
N LYS A 102 -12.82 -9.93 2.92
CA LYS A 102 -13.64 -8.86 3.49
C LYS A 102 -12.77 -7.66 3.80
N VAL A 103 -13.24 -6.47 3.43
CA VAL A 103 -12.70 -5.17 3.86
C VAL A 103 -13.80 -4.46 4.64
N ALA A 104 -13.46 -3.93 5.81
CA ALA A 104 -14.41 -3.25 6.69
C ALA A 104 -13.67 -2.36 7.70
N PRO A 105 -14.37 -1.45 8.38
CA PRO A 105 -13.82 -0.70 9.50
C PRO A 105 -13.19 -1.65 10.53
N SER A 106 -11.94 -1.35 10.90
CA SER A 106 -11.18 -2.18 11.87
C SER A 106 -11.66 -2.01 13.32
N GLY A 107 -12.42 -0.94 13.58
CA GLY A 107 -12.85 -0.54 14.92
C GLY A 107 -11.77 0.26 15.69
N ILE A 108 -10.57 0.39 15.14
CA ILE A 108 -9.48 1.21 15.65
C ILE A 108 -8.84 1.94 14.47
N LYS A 109 -8.55 3.22 14.63
CA LYS A 109 -7.79 3.98 13.63
C LYS A 109 -6.30 3.97 13.96
N GLU A 110 -5.46 3.78 12.97
CA GLU A 110 -4.00 3.90 13.08
C GLU A 110 -3.54 5.07 12.21
N VAL A 111 -3.01 6.13 12.84
CA VAL A 111 -2.56 7.35 12.15
C VAL A 111 -1.24 7.83 12.74
N GLY A 112 -0.19 7.87 11.93
CA GLY A 112 1.14 8.29 12.33
C GLY A 112 2.17 7.16 12.30
N TRP A 113 3.25 7.34 13.03
CA TRP A 113 4.37 6.40 13.12
C TRP A 113 4.11 5.38 14.24
N LEU A 114 3.64 4.19 13.87
CA LEU A 114 3.23 3.15 14.80
C LEU A 114 3.93 1.82 14.49
N PRO A 115 4.07 0.94 15.50
CA PRO A 115 4.79 -0.30 15.33
C PRO A 115 3.98 -1.37 14.59
N ILE A 116 4.69 -2.15 13.78
CA ILE A 116 4.23 -3.43 13.24
C ILE A 116 5.24 -4.53 13.57
N GLN A 117 4.79 -5.77 13.49
CA GLN A 117 5.63 -6.95 13.61
C GLN A 117 5.37 -7.89 12.44
N LEU A 118 6.44 -8.48 11.88
CA LEU A 118 6.28 -9.55 10.89
C LEU A 118 5.69 -10.79 11.55
N THR A 119 4.77 -11.45 10.87
CA THR A 119 4.29 -12.78 11.26
C THR A 119 5.43 -13.80 11.11
N LYS A 120 5.23 -15.01 11.64
CA LYS A 120 6.20 -16.10 11.40
C LYS A 120 6.41 -16.34 9.90
N GLN A 121 5.33 -16.34 9.10
CA GLN A 121 5.40 -16.51 7.66
C GLN A 121 6.10 -15.33 6.97
N GLY A 122 5.89 -14.10 7.47
CA GLY A 122 6.59 -12.91 7.00
C GLY A 122 8.10 -12.98 7.24
N LEU A 123 8.52 -13.43 8.43
CA LEU A 123 9.93 -13.61 8.78
C LEU A 123 10.66 -14.64 7.90
N GLU A 124 9.94 -15.66 7.45
CA GLU A 124 10.48 -16.73 6.60
C GLU A 124 10.34 -16.42 5.09
N HIS A 125 9.64 -15.31 4.71
CA HIS A 125 9.33 -15.03 3.32
C HIS A 125 10.52 -14.41 2.58
N PRO A 126 10.92 -14.94 1.40
CA PRO A 126 12.12 -14.50 0.68
C PRO A 126 12.11 -13.04 0.24
N LEU A 127 10.93 -12.43 0.07
CA LEU A 127 10.82 -11.01 -0.30
C LEU A 127 11.09 -10.07 0.88
N LEU A 128 11.06 -10.57 2.14
CA LEU A 128 11.13 -9.76 3.36
C LEU A 128 12.36 -10.06 4.23
N THR A 129 13.35 -10.78 3.70
CA THR A 129 14.50 -11.29 4.46
C THR A 129 15.34 -10.21 5.16
N ASP A 130 15.33 -8.99 4.62
CA ASP A 130 16.14 -7.88 5.10
C ASP A 130 15.32 -6.86 5.95
N LEU A 131 14.05 -7.17 6.23
CA LEU A 131 13.24 -6.39 7.17
C LEU A 131 13.60 -6.74 8.62
N PRO A 132 13.35 -5.83 9.59
CA PRO A 132 13.58 -6.11 11.00
C PRO A 132 12.83 -7.36 11.46
N LYS A 133 13.49 -8.15 12.33
CA LYS A 133 12.89 -9.38 12.90
C LYS A 133 12.07 -9.09 14.16
N ASP A 134 12.39 -8.00 14.83
CA ASP A 134 11.65 -7.47 15.96
C ASP A 134 10.61 -6.47 15.48
N GLU A 135 9.83 -5.93 16.38
CA GLU A 135 8.88 -4.85 16.12
C GLU A 135 9.60 -3.62 15.54
N PHE A 136 9.01 -2.99 14.53
CA PHE A 136 9.56 -1.81 13.88
C PHE A 136 8.46 -0.83 13.46
N THR A 137 8.81 0.45 13.42
CA THR A 137 7.85 1.54 13.21
C THR A 137 7.70 1.87 11.74
N VAL A 138 6.44 1.95 11.28
CA VAL A 138 6.05 2.33 9.91
C VAL A 138 5.00 3.44 9.95
N PHE A 139 4.75 4.07 8.81
CA PHE A 139 3.73 5.09 8.71
C PHE A 139 2.35 4.49 8.43
N HIS A 140 1.36 4.87 9.23
CA HIS A 140 -0.04 4.43 9.11
C HIS A 140 -0.98 5.60 8.86
N TRP A 141 -2.03 5.34 8.06
CA TRP A 141 -3.11 6.29 7.84
C TRP A 141 -4.37 5.56 7.41
N HIS A 142 -5.02 4.85 8.34
CA HIS A 142 -6.20 4.05 8.00
C HIS A 142 -7.16 3.84 9.17
N GLY A 143 -8.44 3.58 8.85
CA GLY A 143 -9.48 3.16 9.77
C GLY A 143 -10.15 1.87 9.31
N ASP A 144 -10.07 1.56 8.00
CA ASP A 144 -10.50 0.27 7.45
C ASP A 144 -9.32 -0.70 7.41
N GLY A 145 -9.63 -1.98 7.48
CA GLY A 145 -8.68 -3.08 7.36
C GLY A 145 -9.27 -4.21 6.52
N PHE A 146 -8.45 -5.19 6.18
CA PHE A 146 -8.83 -6.35 5.38
C PHE A 146 -8.55 -7.66 6.10
N ASP A 147 -9.37 -8.67 5.82
CA ASP A 147 -9.02 -10.05 6.14
C ASP A 147 -7.93 -10.54 5.17
N CYS A 148 -7.07 -11.46 5.65
CA CYS A 148 -6.08 -12.05 4.75
C CYS A 148 -6.78 -12.84 3.64
N PRO A 149 -6.54 -12.55 2.34
CA PRO A 149 -7.18 -13.27 1.25
C PRO A 149 -6.91 -14.77 1.32
N LYS A 150 -7.89 -15.58 0.92
CA LYS A 150 -7.75 -17.04 0.93
C LYS A 150 -6.59 -17.49 0.03
N GLY A 151 -5.64 -18.20 0.61
CA GLY A 151 -4.44 -18.68 -0.09
C GLY A 151 -3.29 -17.68 -0.13
N ALA A 152 -3.48 -16.47 0.41
CA ALA A 152 -2.40 -15.52 0.64
C ALA A 152 -1.63 -15.87 1.92
N THR A 153 -0.43 -15.37 2.02
CA THR A 153 0.43 -15.46 3.20
C THR A 153 0.30 -14.15 3.98
N PRO A 154 -0.23 -14.13 5.21
CA PRO A 154 -0.22 -12.94 6.05
C PRO A 154 1.23 -12.66 6.49
N ILE A 155 1.70 -11.42 6.32
CA ILE A 155 3.12 -11.09 6.51
C ILE A 155 3.39 -10.16 7.68
N ALA A 156 2.41 -9.37 8.11
CA ALA A 156 2.60 -8.43 9.21
C ALA A 156 1.30 -8.22 10.00
N THR A 157 1.46 -7.81 11.25
CA THR A 157 0.40 -7.47 12.19
C THR A 157 0.78 -6.22 12.98
N SER A 158 -0.21 -5.48 13.48
CA SER A 158 -0.05 -4.43 14.49
C SER A 158 -0.84 -4.79 15.75
N HIS A 159 -0.74 -3.93 16.76
CA HIS A 159 -1.53 -4.07 17.99
C HIS A 159 -3.04 -3.87 17.71
N ALA A 160 -3.37 -3.00 16.76
CA ALA A 160 -4.73 -2.66 16.39
C ALA A 160 -5.34 -3.62 15.38
N TRP A 161 -4.54 -4.21 14.49
CA TRP A 161 -5.07 -5.02 13.40
C TRP A 161 -4.17 -6.21 13.04
N ALA A 162 -4.80 -7.37 12.90
CA ALA A 162 -4.07 -8.63 12.65
C ALA A 162 -3.47 -8.76 11.24
N ASN A 163 -3.95 -7.98 10.27
CA ASN A 163 -3.54 -8.09 8.87
C ASN A 163 -3.01 -6.76 8.35
N GLN A 164 -1.74 -6.47 8.59
CA GLN A 164 -1.05 -5.29 8.07
C GLN A 164 -0.40 -5.51 6.70
N GLY A 165 -0.42 -6.73 6.20
CA GLY A 165 0.08 -7.04 4.88
C GLY A 165 -0.09 -8.51 4.50
N PHE A 166 -0.10 -8.76 3.20
CA PHE A 166 -0.15 -10.11 2.63
C PHE A 166 0.66 -10.21 1.33
N ILE A 167 1.07 -11.44 1.02
CA ILE A 167 1.67 -11.82 -0.27
C ILE A 167 0.86 -12.96 -0.86
N TYR A 168 0.61 -12.91 -2.17
CA TYR A 168 -0.20 -13.90 -2.87
C TYR A 168 0.40 -14.26 -4.23
N GLN A 169 0.26 -15.51 -4.62
CA GLN A 169 0.61 -16.01 -5.95
C GLN A 169 -0.41 -17.02 -6.45
N THR A 170 -0.90 -16.83 -7.67
CA THR A 170 -1.58 -17.87 -8.45
C THR A 170 -0.55 -18.83 -9.03
N PRO A 171 -0.95 -20.00 -9.61
CA PRO A 171 -0.04 -20.83 -10.38
C PRO A 171 0.67 -20.06 -11.52
N LYS A 172 -0.03 -19.14 -12.18
CA LYS A 172 0.54 -18.30 -13.25
C LYS A 172 1.64 -17.37 -12.73
N HIS A 173 1.43 -16.75 -11.55
CA HIS A 173 2.48 -15.94 -10.91
C HIS A 173 3.74 -16.75 -10.59
N LYS A 174 3.56 -17.99 -10.10
CA LYS A 174 4.70 -18.89 -9.81
C LYS A 174 5.48 -19.27 -11.06
N GLU A 175 4.78 -19.50 -12.17
CA GLU A 175 5.40 -19.77 -13.47
C GLU A 175 6.17 -18.55 -14.01
N LEU A 176 5.62 -17.34 -13.85
CA LEU A 176 6.19 -16.09 -14.35
C LEU A 176 7.22 -15.46 -13.40
N GLY A 177 7.31 -15.93 -12.16
CA GLY A 177 8.15 -15.31 -11.11
C GLY A 177 7.61 -13.95 -10.65
N THR A 178 6.30 -13.73 -10.74
CA THR A 178 5.63 -12.47 -10.36
C THR A 178 4.86 -12.62 -9.06
N TRP A 179 4.40 -11.49 -8.48
CA TRP A 179 3.84 -11.47 -7.15
C TRP A 179 2.68 -10.49 -7.00
N VAL A 180 1.77 -10.79 -6.09
CA VAL A 180 0.78 -9.85 -5.58
C VAL A 180 1.14 -9.54 -4.13
N MET A 181 1.24 -8.26 -3.77
CA MET A 181 1.60 -7.80 -2.43
C MET A 181 0.70 -6.64 -2.02
N GLY A 182 0.14 -6.70 -0.83
CA GLY A 182 -0.60 -5.61 -0.19
C GLY A 182 0.02 -5.22 1.14
N TRP A 183 0.20 -3.93 1.37
CA TRP A 183 0.57 -3.33 2.65
C TRP A 183 -0.47 -2.31 3.09
N GLN A 184 -0.99 -2.45 4.31
CA GLN A 184 -1.92 -1.46 4.87
C GLN A 184 -1.20 -0.17 5.25
N CYS A 185 0.06 -0.26 5.64
CA CYS A 185 0.92 0.86 5.99
C CYS A 185 1.69 1.42 4.78
N HIS A 186 2.33 2.57 4.98
CA HIS A 186 3.04 3.33 3.97
C HIS A 186 4.54 3.32 4.21
N PHE A 187 5.28 2.58 3.41
CA PHE A 187 6.74 2.59 3.41
C PHE A 187 7.33 3.64 2.44
N GLU A 188 6.51 4.15 1.53
CA GLU A 188 6.91 5.00 0.41
C GLU A 188 6.94 6.49 0.74
N VAL A 189 6.39 6.90 1.87
CA VAL A 189 6.29 8.31 2.23
C VAL A 189 7.64 9.00 2.23
N THR A 190 7.63 10.25 1.78
CA THR A 190 8.74 11.20 1.86
C THR A 190 8.35 12.29 2.87
N GLU A 191 9.30 13.13 3.27
CA GLU A 191 9.01 14.29 4.11
C GLU A 191 7.88 15.15 3.52
N LYS A 192 7.96 15.43 2.21
CA LYS A 192 6.94 16.22 1.50
C LYS A 192 5.57 15.55 1.57
N SER A 193 5.46 14.28 1.16
CA SER A 193 4.16 13.61 1.13
C SER A 193 3.56 13.40 2.51
N MET A 194 4.38 13.15 3.54
CA MET A 194 3.93 13.09 4.93
C MET A 194 3.31 14.43 5.38
N ILE A 195 3.98 15.56 5.08
CA ILE A 195 3.47 16.91 5.39
C ILE A 195 2.16 17.18 4.64
N ASP A 196 2.10 16.82 3.35
CA ASP A 196 0.90 16.98 2.52
C ASP A 196 -0.28 16.16 3.09
N MET A 197 -0.05 14.88 3.46
CA MET A 197 -1.07 14.03 4.09
C MET A 197 -1.56 14.62 5.41
N VAL A 198 -0.66 15.10 6.27
CA VAL A 198 -1.04 15.79 7.52
C VAL A 198 -1.86 17.02 7.24
N ALA A 199 -1.48 17.83 6.24
CA ALA A 199 -2.19 19.06 5.90
C ALA A 199 -3.63 18.79 5.41
N HIS A 200 -3.82 17.76 4.56
CA HIS A 200 -5.14 17.38 4.04
C HIS A 200 -6.00 16.61 5.06
N GLY A 201 -5.37 15.92 6.00
CA GLY A 201 -6.03 15.07 6.98
C GLY A 201 -6.19 15.67 8.39
N GLN A 202 -6.07 16.99 8.56
CA GLN A 202 -6.15 17.67 9.87
C GLN A 202 -7.46 17.34 10.60
N ASP A 203 -8.60 17.45 9.93
CA ASP A 203 -9.92 17.19 10.52
C ASP A 203 -10.03 15.70 10.93
N TYR A 204 -9.54 14.81 10.08
CA TYR A 204 -9.52 13.37 10.37
C TYR A 204 -8.68 13.03 11.61
N ILE A 205 -7.51 13.68 11.77
CA ILE A 205 -6.66 13.52 12.96
C ILE A 205 -7.39 14.03 14.19
N GLN A 206 -7.96 15.25 14.13
CA GLN A 206 -8.61 15.91 15.26
C GLN A 206 -9.79 15.07 15.80
N ASP A 207 -10.59 14.51 14.90
CA ASP A 207 -11.71 13.64 15.27
C ASP A 207 -11.23 12.28 15.80
N ALA A 208 -10.24 11.68 15.14
CA ALA A 208 -9.78 10.34 15.49
C ALA A 208 -9.00 10.28 16.80
N ILE A 209 -8.18 11.30 17.12
CA ILE A 209 -7.33 11.30 18.31
C ILE A 209 -8.14 11.29 19.63
N ILE A 210 -9.38 11.78 19.59
CA ILE A 210 -10.29 11.78 20.74
C ILE A 210 -10.68 10.33 21.12
N ASP A 211 -11.02 9.55 20.11
CA ASP A 211 -11.50 8.18 20.31
C ASP A 211 -10.37 7.14 20.36
N TYR A 212 -9.22 7.44 19.73
CA TYR A 212 -8.09 6.52 19.57
C TYR A 212 -6.74 7.16 19.99
N PRO A 213 -6.61 7.68 21.24
CA PRO A 213 -5.41 8.42 21.65
C PRO A 213 -4.12 7.57 21.68
N ASP A 214 -4.25 6.24 21.76
CA ASP A 214 -3.10 5.31 21.79
C ASP A 214 -2.59 4.93 20.40
N SER A 215 -3.36 5.20 19.34
CA SER A 215 -3.05 4.78 17.97
C SER A 215 -3.20 5.90 16.92
N VAL A 216 -3.50 7.11 17.37
CA VAL A 216 -3.55 8.32 16.52
C VAL A 216 -2.65 9.38 17.11
N GLN A 217 -1.64 9.78 16.36
CA GLN A 217 -0.72 10.86 16.72
C GLN A 217 -1.24 12.19 16.19
N SER A 218 -0.92 13.29 16.88
CA SER A 218 -1.17 14.64 16.36
C SER A 218 -0.31 14.93 15.13
N GLY A 219 -0.78 15.84 14.25
CA GLY A 219 -0.01 16.23 13.06
C GLY A 219 1.39 16.74 13.37
N ASN A 220 1.57 17.44 14.49
CA ASN A 220 2.88 17.93 14.94
C ASN A 220 3.80 16.76 15.35
N GLU A 221 3.29 15.76 16.06
CA GLU A 221 4.05 14.56 16.43
C GLU A 221 4.45 13.75 15.20
N ILE A 222 3.54 13.57 14.25
CA ILE A 222 3.80 12.88 12.98
C ILE A 222 4.97 13.54 12.26
N ILE A 223 4.92 14.86 12.07
CA ILE A 223 5.96 15.62 11.36
C ILE A 223 7.30 15.55 12.13
N ALA A 224 7.28 15.72 13.46
CA ALA A 224 8.48 15.69 14.27
C ALA A 224 9.20 14.33 14.26
N LEU A 225 8.47 13.24 14.01
CA LEU A 225 9.01 11.87 13.94
C LEU A 225 9.49 11.49 12.53
N GLY A 226 9.16 12.26 11.49
CA GLY A 226 9.51 11.95 10.10
C GLY A 226 10.99 11.69 9.88
N ASP A 227 11.86 12.59 10.34
CA ASP A 227 13.33 12.45 10.21
C ASP A 227 13.86 11.15 10.81
N LYS A 228 13.21 10.64 11.84
CA LYS A 228 13.62 9.42 12.52
C LYS A 228 13.30 8.16 11.73
N TYR A 229 12.17 8.12 11.01
CA TYR A 229 11.63 6.87 10.48
C TYR A 229 11.60 6.78 8.95
N ILE A 230 11.49 7.90 8.21
CA ILE A 230 11.33 7.89 6.75
C ILE A 230 12.48 7.13 6.08
N LYS A 231 13.72 7.40 6.48
CA LYS A 231 14.89 6.80 5.85
C LYS A 231 14.90 5.28 5.91
N ASP A 232 14.58 4.72 7.07
CA ASP A 232 14.57 3.28 7.29
C ASP A 232 13.41 2.62 6.53
N ASN A 233 12.22 3.23 6.59
CA ASN A 233 11.04 2.76 5.84
C ASN A 233 11.33 2.71 4.33
N ASN A 234 11.90 3.77 3.77
CA ASN A 234 12.28 3.83 2.36
C ASN A 234 13.36 2.79 2.00
N ALA A 235 14.31 2.51 2.90
CA ALA A 235 15.32 1.48 2.69
C ALA A 235 14.70 0.07 2.66
N TRP A 236 13.78 -0.24 3.58
CA TRP A 236 13.06 -1.51 3.60
C TRP A 236 12.20 -1.70 2.33
N LEU A 237 11.47 -0.65 1.93
CA LEU A 237 10.72 -0.67 0.67
C LEU A 237 11.64 -0.94 -0.53
N SER A 238 12.79 -0.26 -0.59
CA SER A 238 13.77 -0.46 -1.66
C SER A 238 14.22 -1.91 -1.75
N THR A 239 14.45 -2.55 -0.61
CA THR A 239 14.82 -3.96 -0.53
C THR A 239 13.68 -4.87 -1.00
N MET A 240 12.45 -4.65 -0.54
CA MET A 240 11.28 -5.43 -0.98
C MET A 240 11.08 -5.34 -2.49
N LEU A 241 11.13 -4.14 -3.07
CA LEU A 241 10.98 -3.94 -4.53
C LEU A 241 12.14 -4.55 -5.32
N ASN A 242 13.36 -4.58 -4.75
CA ASN A 242 14.50 -5.29 -5.35
C ASN A 242 14.28 -6.79 -5.39
N ASN A 243 13.75 -7.35 -4.31
CA ASN A 243 13.48 -8.78 -4.21
C ASN A 243 12.34 -9.20 -5.15
N LEU A 244 11.33 -8.34 -5.37
CA LEU A 244 10.25 -8.56 -6.35
C LEU A 244 10.73 -8.53 -7.80
N ALA A 245 11.82 -7.81 -8.11
CA ALA A 245 12.35 -7.63 -9.46
C ALA A 245 13.37 -8.73 -9.88
N ARG A 246 13.66 -9.69 -9.01
CA ARG A 246 14.57 -10.83 -9.26
C ARG A 246 13.86 -11.98 -9.94
#